data_f9cebd7e2a3180a939a322f289ad0670
#
_entry.id   f9cebd7e2a3180a939a322f289ad0670
#
_cell.length_a   1.000
_cell.length_b   1.000
_cell.length_c   1.000
_cell.angle_alpha   90.00
_cell.angle_beta   90.00
_cell.angle_gamma   90.00
#
_symmetry.space_group_name_H-M   'P 1'
#
loop_
_entity.id
_entity.type
_entity.pdbx_description
1 polymer ?
#
loop_
_entity_poly.entity_id
_entity_poly.type
_entity_poly.pdbx_seq_one_letter_code
_entity_poly.pdbx_strand_id
1 'polypeptide(L)'
;MEIFDITVNGSGFDKEYNFNNYALTLVFKDNEAEKTVRANLRYYPTDNEWDLNPIFYEYTKDEKQVMIDQIIESENFKAAFETTTSHLEG
;
A
#
# COMPACT_ATOMS: atom_id res chain seq x y z
N MET A 1 -3.27 -9.21 12.95
CA MET A 1 -2.05 -8.76 12.25
C MET A 1 -1.93 -7.26 12.41
N GLU A 2 -0.80 -6.80 12.90
CA GLU A 2 -0.57 -5.38 13.16
C GLU A 2 0.70 -4.93 12.47
N ILE A 3 0.60 -3.83 11.71
CA ILE A 3 1.74 -3.24 11.03
C ILE A 3 2.34 -2.18 11.97
N PHE A 4 3.64 -2.33 12.28
CA PHE A 4 4.33 -1.41 13.18
C PHE A 4 4.98 -0.24 12.46
N ASP A 5 5.45 -0.48 11.23
CA ASP A 5 6.18 0.53 10.49
C ASP A 5 5.88 0.41 9.01
N ILE A 6 5.70 1.56 8.39
CA ILE A 6 5.41 1.66 6.96
C ILE A 6 6.34 2.71 6.39
N THR A 7 7.18 2.29 5.44
CA THR A 7 8.07 3.20 4.73
C THR A 7 7.64 3.24 3.26
N VAL A 8 7.45 4.44 2.74
CA VAL A 8 7.18 4.63 1.32
C VAL A 8 8.51 4.86 0.61
N ASN A 9 8.95 3.89 -0.17
CA ASN A 9 10.24 3.92 -0.86
C ASN A 9 10.18 4.68 -2.18
N GLY A 10 9.00 4.78 -2.76
CA GLY A 10 8.79 5.49 -4.01
C GLY A 10 7.36 5.41 -4.46
N SER A 11 6.98 6.26 -5.40
CA SER A 11 5.65 6.26 -5.98
C SER A 11 5.70 6.66 -7.44
N GLY A 12 4.69 6.25 -8.21
CA GLY A 12 4.59 6.59 -9.61
C GLY A 12 3.18 6.37 -10.13
N PHE A 13 2.89 7.01 -11.26
CA PHE A 13 1.61 6.87 -11.93
C PHE A 13 1.81 6.17 -13.27
N ASP A 14 1.01 5.13 -13.52
CA ASP A 14 1.00 4.43 -14.79
C ASP A 14 -0.16 4.95 -15.65
N LYS A 15 0.18 5.61 -16.74
CA LYS A 15 -0.82 6.22 -17.64
C LYS A 15 -1.58 5.19 -18.46
N GLU A 16 -0.92 4.09 -18.78
CA GLU A 16 -1.50 3.05 -19.63
C GLU A 16 -2.64 2.33 -18.94
N TYR A 17 -2.43 1.99 -17.67
CA TYR A 17 -3.39 1.23 -16.89
C TYR A 17 -4.14 2.07 -15.85
N ASN A 18 -3.81 3.35 -15.78
CA ASN A 18 -4.47 4.32 -14.88
C ASN A 18 -4.46 3.88 -13.41
N PHE A 19 -3.25 3.69 -12.87
CA PHE A 19 -3.10 3.42 -11.45
C PHE A 19 -1.89 4.14 -10.86
N ASN A 20 -1.98 4.42 -9.56
CA ASN A 20 -0.85 4.88 -8.77
C ASN A 20 -0.20 3.70 -8.09
N ASN A 21 1.12 3.59 -8.17
CA ASN A 21 1.87 2.53 -7.50
C ASN A 21 2.72 3.12 -6.38
N TYR A 22 2.68 2.49 -5.22
CA TYR A 22 3.48 2.87 -4.07
C TYR A 22 4.34 1.69 -3.66
N ALA A 23 5.67 1.87 -3.73
CA ALA A 23 6.62 0.87 -3.29
C ALA A 23 6.82 1.04 -1.78
N LEU A 24 6.52 0.01 -1.02
CA LEU A 24 6.49 0.07 0.44
C LEU A 24 7.41 -0.96 1.07
N THR A 25 7.91 -0.62 2.26
CA THR A 25 8.50 -1.59 3.17
C THR A 25 7.60 -1.64 4.40
N LEU A 26 7.13 -2.83 4.74
CA LEU A 26 6.22 -3.05 5.87
C LEU A 26 6.89 -3.91 6.92
N VAL A 27 6.78 -3.48 8.18
CA VAL A 27 7.21 -4.29 9.33
C VAL A 27 5.97 -4.63 10.12
N PHE A 28 5.69 -5.90 10.29
CA PHE A 28 4.48 -6.33 11.00
C PHE A 28 4.74 -7.59 11.80
N LYS A 29 3.81 -7.90 12.71
CA LYS A 29 3.83 -9.17 13.47
C LYS A 29 2.77 -10.11 12.95
N ASP A 30 3.17 -11.33 12.75
CA ASP A 30 2.30 -12.43 12.40
C ASP A 30 2.62 -13.60 13.33
N ASN A 31 1.63 -13.97 14.18
CA ASN A 31 1.80 -15.04 15.19
C ASN A 31 3.07 -14.84 16.05
N GLU A 32 3.27 -13.62 16.56
CA GLU A 32 4.41 -13.23 17.39
C GLU A 32 5.75 -13.17 16.64
N ALA A 33 5.79 -13.53 15.37
CA ALA A 33 7.00 -13.39 14.56
C ALA A 33 6.98 -12.05 13.84
N GLU A 34 8.07 -11.29 13.98
CA GLU A 34 8.22 -10.04 13.26
C GLU A 34 8.70 -10.32 11.83
N LYS A 35 8.03 -9.71 10.87
CA LYS A 35 8.37 -9.85 9.45
C LYS A 35 8.56 -8.48 8.82
N THR A 36 9.58 -8.39 7.96
CA THR A 36 9.83 -7.21 7.13
C THR A 36 9.69 -7.63 5.69
N VAL A 37 8.78 -6.98 4.97
CA VAL A 37 8.51 -7.33 3.57
C VAL A 37 8.45 -6.09 2.71
N ARG A 38 8.78 -6.25 1.43
CA ARG A 38 8.57 -5.21 0.42
C ARG A 38 7.27 -5.53 -0.31
N ALA A 39 6.47 -4.50 -0.51
CA ALA A 39 5.18 -4.65 -1.17
C ALA A 39 4.92 -3.45 -2.07
N ASN A 40 4.01 -3.63 -3.00
CA ASN A 40 3.52 -2.54 -3.83
C ASN A 40 2.02 -2.40 -3.56
N LEU A 41 1.61 -1.19 -3.21
CA LEU A 41 0.20 -0.87 -3.09
C LEU A 41 -0.20 -0.09 -4.33
N ARG A 42 -1.22 -0.55 -5.03
CA ARG A 42 -1.76 0.11 -6.21
C ARG A 42 -3.12 0.70 -5.90
N TYR A 43 -3.33 1.91 -6.36
CA TYR A 43 -4.62 2.56 -6.29
C TYR A 43 -5.14 2.82 -7.70
N TYR A 44 -6.36 2.35 -7.96
CA TYR A 44 -7.04 2.52 -9.25
C TYR A 44 -8.10 3.61 -9.11
N PRO A 45 -7.82 4.86 -9.53
CA PRO A 45 -8.74 5.99 -9.30
C PRO A 45 -10.11 5.80 -9.94
N THR A 46 -10.15 5.18 -11.11
CA THR A 46 -11.40 4.98 -11.85
C THR A 46 -12.41 4.17 -11.05
N ASP A 47 -11.94 3.12 -10.39
CA ASP A 47 -12.79 2.19 -9.65
C ASP A 47 -12.75 2.43 -8.15
N ASN A 48 -11.89 3.32 -7.69
CA ASN A 48 -11.62 3.56 -6.27
C ASN A 48 -11.26 2.25 -5.55
N GLU A 49 -10.40 1.47 -6.18
CA GLU A 49 -9.96 0.18 -5.65
C GLU A 49 -8.49 0.17 -5.31
N TRP A 50 -8.15 -0.67 -4.35
CA TRP A 50 -6.79 -0.86 -3.87
C TRP A 50 -6.38 -2.31 -4.05
N ASP A 51 -5.11 -2.53 -4.42
CA ASP A 51 -4.54 -3.86 -4.52
C ASP A 51 -3.15 -3.88 -3.90
N LEU A 52 -2.89 -4.86 -3.05
CA LEU A 52 -1.61 -5.03 -2.38
C LEU A 52 -0.85 -6.20 -2.99
N ASN A 53 0.30 -5.90 -3.57
CA ASN A 53 1.13 -6.83 -4.33
C ASN A 53 2.62 -6.66 -4.00
N PRO A 54 3.46 -7.64 -4.14
CA PRO A 54 3.19 -9.03 -4.37
C PRO A 54 2.79 -9.70 -3.09
N ILE A 55 1.84 -10.29 -3.04
CA ILE A 55 1.73 -11.57 -2.66
C ILE A 55 2.08 -11.94 -1.29
N PHE A 56 1.16 -11.75 -0.57
CA PHE A 56 1.04 -12.52 0.62
C PHE A 56 0.15 -13.71 0.25
N TYR A 57 0.68 -14.68 -0.48
CA TYR A 57 -0.07 -15.89 -0.84
C TYR A 57 -0.61 -16.60 0.37
N GLU A 58 0.06 -16.37 1.51
CA GLU A 58 -0.29 -16.95 2.80
C GLU A 58 -1.52 -16.28 3.42
N TYR A 59 -1.94 -15.14 2.88
CA TYR A 59 -3.00 -14.33 3.47
C TYR A 59 -4.23 -14.29 2.60
N THR A 60 -5.38 -14.34 3.27
CA THR A 60 -6.68 -14.25 2.61
C THR A 60 -6.93 -12.83 2.11
N LYS A 61 -7.95 -12.70 1.27
CA LYS A 61 -8.38 -11.38 0.78
C LYS A 61 -8.76 -10.45 1.94
N ASP A 62 -9.42 -10.99 2.97
CA ASP A 62 -9.82 -10.20 4.12
C ASP A 62 -8.62 -9.73 4.94
N GLU A 63 -7.62 -10.59 5.09
CA GLU A 63 -6.37 -10.23 5.77
C GLU A 63 -5.61 -9.14 5.02
N LYS A 64 -5.56 -9.23 3.71
CA LYS A 64 -4.96 -8.18 2.88
C LYS A 64 -5.70 -6.86 3.04
N GLN A 65 -7.02 -6.90 3.13
CA GLN A 65 -7.81 -5.69 3.32
C GLN A 65 -7.50 -5.01 4.65
N VAL A 66 -7.31 -5.80 5.71
CA VAL A 66 -6.88 -5.26 7.00
C VAL A 66 -5.53 -4.55 6.89
N MET A 67 -4.59 -5.13 6.15
CA MET A 67 -3.30 -4.50 5.91
C MET A 67 -3.43 -3.20 5.11
N ILE A 68 -4.24 -3.20 4.06
CA ILE A 68 -4.49 -2.01 3.25
C ILE A 68 -5.08 -0.90 4.11
N ASP A 69 -6.06 -1.21 4.95
CA ASP A 69 -6.69 -0.23 5.83
C ASP A 69 -5.68 0.42 6.77
N GLN A 70 -4.75 -0.35 7.33
CA GLN A 70 -3.69 0.18 8.18
C GLN A 70 -2.71 1.06 7.40
N ILE A 71 -2.38 0.68 6.18
CA ILE A 71 -1.47 1.45 5.33
C ILE A 71 -2.07 2.81 4.98
N ILE A 72 -3.31 2.84 4.52
CA ILE A 72 -3.93 4.10 4.10
C ILE A 72 -4.19 5.06 5.26
N GLU A 73 -4.22 4.56 6.50
CA GLU A 73 -4.32 5.40 7.70
C GLU A 73 -2.97 5.91 8.19
N SER A 74 -1.87 5.37 7.68
CA SER A 74 -0.52 5.76 8.06
C SER A 74 -0.19 7.19 7.60
N GLU A 75 0.42 7.98 8.47
CA GLU A 75 0.85 9.34 8.13
C GLU A 75 1.84 9.36 6.97
N ASN A 76 2.77 8.42 6.95
CA ASN A 76 3.76 8.31 5.88
C ASN A 76 3.09 8.06 4.53
N PHE A 77 2.11 7.18 4.51
CA PHE A 77 1.38 6.89 3.28
C PHE A 77 0.50 8.04 2.85
N LYS A 78 -0.20 8.69 3.78
CA LYS A 78 -1.06 9.83 3.49
C LYS A 78 -0.29 10.96 2.82
N ALA A 79 0.91 11.26 3.31
CA ALA A 79 1.76 12.29 2.73
C ALA A 79 2.13 11.95 1.27
N ALA A 80 2.51 10.71 1.01
CA ALA A 80 2.85 10.26 -0.34
C ALA A 80 1.62 10.26 -1.26
N PHE A 81 0.48 9.83 -0.75
CA PHE A 81 -0.77 9.78 -1.51
C PHE A 81 -1.24 11.19 -1.90
N GLU A 82 -1.19 12.15 -0.98
CA GLU A 82 -1.55 13.54 -1.26
C GLU A 82 -0.67 14.15 -2.35
N THR A 83 0.63 13.89 -2.28
CA THR A 83 1.59 14.38 -3.29
C THR A 83 1.27 13.82 -4.67
N THR A 84 0.97 12.53 -4.75
CA THR A 84 0.67 11.85 -6.01
C THR A 84 -0.66 12.30 -6.61
N THR A 85 -1.69 12.41 -5.77
CA THR A 85 -3.01 12.83 -6.24
C THR A 85 -3.05 14.30 -6.64
N SER A 86 -2.23 15.14 -6.03
CA SER A 86 -2.10 16.54 -6.46
C SER A 86 -1.64 16.66 -7.90
N HIS A 87 -0.74 15.78 -8.33
CA HIS A 87 -0.28 15.74 -9.72
C HIS A 87 -1.37 15.28 -10.68
N LEU A 88 -2.27 14.41 -10.23
CA LEU A 88 -3.37 13.93 -11.06
C LEU A 88 -4.47 14.96 -11.27
N GLU A 89 -4.65 15.84 -10.31
CA GLU A 89 -5.67 16.90 -10.36
C GLU A 89 -5.17 18.14 -11.09
N GLY A 90 -3.90 18.25 -11.25
CA GLY A 90 -3.26 19.40 -11.91
C GLY A 90 -3.01 19.15 -13.35
#